data_7189aa7a4b00c0c12e3da2e493e4f793
#
_entry.id   7189aa7a4b00c0c12e3da2e493e4f793
#
_cell.length_a   1.000
_cell.length_b   1.000
_cell.length_c   1.000
_cell.angle_alpha   90.00
_cell.angle_beta   90.00
_cell.angle_gamma   90.00
#
_symmetry.space_group_name_H-M   'P 1'
#
loop_
_entity.id
_entity.type
_entity.pdbx_description
1 polymer ?
#
loop_
_entity_poly.entity_id
_entity_poly.type
_entity_poly.pdbx_seq_one_letter_code
_entity_poly.pdbx_strand_id
1 'polypeptide(L)'
;MILVIDNYDSFTFNLVQALQAAGAEVRVVRNDAIDRAGLDALADDPAADLRGIVVSPGPSDPEHAGISVETVRFAAERRLPLLGVCLGMQSMGAAFGAAVVRAPTLVHGEASPVDHDGAGMLAGMSPGFMAARYHSLCVDPATLPAELIPTAHSAGDDVLMGVRHVSLPMEGVQFHPESVLTPEGPHLLANFLRLAGEGEAALLDAASGSFATRGFDEVSEVNGAPIIASAPVAGAPR
;
A
#
# COMPACT_ATOMS: atom_id res chain seq x y z
N MET A 1 -0.32 -9.25 12.75
CA MET A 1 -0.06 -9.61 11.33
C MET A 1 -0.66 -8.57 10.39
N ILE A 2 0.06 -8.20 9.31
CA ILE A 2 -0.44 -7.35 8.22
C ILE A 2 -0.82 -8.23 7.03
N LEU A 3 -2.05 -8.11 6.54
CA LEU A 3 -2.50 -8.74 5.30
C LEU A 3 -2.14 -7.86 4.11
N VAL A 4 -1.46 -8.41 3.11
CA VAL A 4 -1.18 -7.73 1.83
C VAL A 4 -2.04 -8.38 0.75
N ILE A 5 -2.91 -7.61 0.11
CA ILE A 5 -3.63 -8.03 -1.09
C ILE A 5 -2.73 -7.73 -2.29
N ASP A 6 -2.27 -8.79 -2.95
CA ASP A 6 -1.38 -8.71 -4.11
C ASP A 6 -2.21 -8.59 -5.40
N ASN A 7 -2.08 -7.45 -6.08
CA ASN A 7 -2.71 -7.15 -7.35
C ASN A 7 -1.85 -7.58 -8.56
N TYR A 8 -1.02 -8.61 -8.41
CA TYR A 8 -0.12 -9.11 -9.48
C TYR A 8 0.91 -8.07 -9.93
N ASP A 9 1.39 -7.27 -8.98
CA ASP A 9 2.40 -6.25 -9.25
C ASP A 9 3.81 -6.74 -8.90
N SER A 10 4.78 -6.39 -9.74
CA SER A 10 6.20 -6.74 -9.50
C SER A 10 6.79 -6.05 -8.27
N PHE A 11 6.20 -4.95 -7.81
CA PHE A 11 6.64 -4.20 -6.62
C PHE A 11 5.96 -4.67 -5.33
N THR A 12 4.94 -5.54 -5.37
CA THR A 12 4.28 -6.04 -4.15
C THR A 12 5.28 -6.62 -3.17
N PHE A 13 6.25 -7.41 -3.65
CA PHE A 13 7.26 -8.02 -2.77
C PHE A 13 8.27 -7.03 -2.19
N ASN A 14 8.48 -5.87 -2.83
CA ASN A 14 9.26 -4.78 -2.22
C ASN A 14 8.51 -4.17 -1.02
N LEU A 15 7.18 -4.00 -1.14
CA LEU A 15 6.33 -3.61 0.00
C LEU A 15 6.41 -4.64 1.14
N VAL A 16 6.28 -5.92 0.81
CA VAL A 16 6.36 -7.01 1.78
C VAL A 16 7.71 -6.98 2.50
N GLN A 17 8.81 -6.87 1.76
CA GLN A 17 10.15 -6.78 2.33
C GLN A 17 10.32 -5.56 3.24
N ALA A 18 9.82 -4.41 2.82
CA ALA A 18 9.89 -3.19 3.63
C ALA A 18 9.10 -3.30 4.93
N LEU A 19 7.89 -3.88 4.89
CA LEU A 19 7.07 -4.14 6.08
C LEU A 19 7.73 -5.15 7.02
N GLN A 20 8.28 -6.24 6.48
CA GLN A 20 9.00 -7.25 7.27
C GLN A 20 10.30 -6.70 7.88
N ALA A 21 11.04 -5.89 7.13
CA ALA A 21 12.23 -5.20 7.64
C ALA A 21 11.90 -4.24 8.79
N ALA A 22 10.71 -3.65 8.76
CA ALA A 22 10.16 -2.84 9.86
C ALA A 22 9.58 -3.69 11.02
N GLY A 23 9.69 -5.02 10.97
CA GLY A 23 9.34 -5.95 12.05
C GLY A 23 7.90 -6.48 12.01
N ALA A 24 7.13 -6.22 10.95
CA ALA A 24 5.78 -6.72 10.83
C ALA A 24 5.76 -8.20 10.41
N GLU A 25 4.83 -8.96 10.96
CA GLU A 25 4.40 -10.24 10.39
C GLU A 25 3.49 -9.96 9.21
N VAL A 26 3.84 -10.50 8.02
CA VAL A 26 3.13 -10.21 6.77
C VAL A 26 2.61 -11.49 6.12
N ARG A 27 1.33 -11.49 5.77
CA ARG A 27 0.69 -12.53 4.96
C ARG A 27 0.26 -11.94 3.62
N VAL A 28 0.68 -12.56 2.52
CA VAL A 28 0.34 -12.13 1.17
C VAL A 28 -0.74 -13.04 0.60
N VAL A 29 -1.79 -12.44 0.05
CA VAL A 29 -2.87 -13.18 -0.65
C VAL A 29 -3.16 -12.45 -1.96
N ARG A 30 -3.25 -13.20 -3.07
CA ARG A 30 -3.61 -12.64 -4.38
C ARG A 30 -5.06 -12.16 -4.37
N ASN A 31 -5.33 -11.11 -5.12
CA ASN A 31 -6.62 -10.45 -5.18
C ASN A 31 -7.78 -11.32 -5.72
N ASP A 32 -7.47 -12.47 -6.32
CA ASP A 32 -8.41 -13.47 -6.82
C ASP A 32 -8.40 -14.78 -6.02
N ALA A 33 -7.54 -14.88 -4.99
CA ALA A 33 -7.37 -16.09 -4.17
C ALA A 33 -8.12 -16.04 -2.83
N ILE A 34 -8.81 -14.96 -2.53
CA ILE A 34 -9.63 -14.78 -1.33
C ILE A 34 -10.92 -14.05 -1.71
N ASP A 35 -12.01 -14.43 -1.07
CA ASP A 35 -13.29 -13.75 -1.16
C ASP A 35 -13.65 -13.06 0.16
N ARG A 36 -14.82 -12.44 0.22
CA ARG A 36 -15.31 -11.77 1.42
C ARG A 36 -15.39 -12.72 2.62
N ALA A 37 -15.86 -13.93 2.41
CA ALA A 37 -15.96 -14.93 3.49
C ALA A 37 -14.57 -15.31 4.03
N GLY A 38 -13.57 -15.39 3.17
CA GLY A 38 -12.18 -15.59 3.56
C GLY A 38 -11.60 -14.43 4.38
N LEU A 39 -11.93 -13.19 4.02
CA LEU A 39 -11.54 -12.00 4.81
C LEU A 39 -12.20 -12.02 6.20
N ASP A 40 -13.51 -12.32 6.25
CA ASP A 40 -14.22 -12.45 7.52
C ASP A 40 -13.64 -13.55 8.40
N ALA A 41 -13.37 -14.74 7.83
CA ALA A 41 -12.76 -15.86 8.56
C ALA A 41 -11.36 -15.50 9.11
N LEU A 42 -10.56 -14.76 8.32
CA LEU A 42 -9.24 -14.32 8.74
C LEU A 42 -9.30 -13.30 9.89
N ALA A 43 -10.25 -12.37 9.84
CA ALA A 43 -10.40 -11.36 10.89
C ALA A 43 -11.02 -11.92 12.17
N ASP A 44 -11.82 -12.97 12.06
CA ASP A 44 -12.46 -13.63 13.19
C ASP A 44 -11.57 -14.72 13.85
N ASP A 45 -10.43 -15.08 13.20
CA ASP A 45 -9.45 -16.01 13.75
C ASP A 45 -8.48 -15.29 14.71
N PRO A 46 -8.57 -15.53 16.04
CA PRO A 46 -7.65 -14.91 16.99
C PRO A 46 -6.18 -15.29 16.77
N ALA A 47 -5.91 -16.45 16.14
CA ALA A 47 -4.55 -16.90 15.87
C ALA A 47 -3.92 -16.11 14.69
N ALA A 48 -4.73 -15.56 13.80
CA ALA A 48 -4.25 -14.72 12.71
C ALA A 48 -3.83 -13.34 13.19
N ASP A 49 -4.43 -12.83 14.28
CA ASP A 49 -4.15 -11.49 14.86
C ASP A 49 -4.04 -10.40 13.78
N LEU A 50 -5.09 -10.31 12.95
CA LEU A 50 -5.13 -9.33 11.83
C LEU A 50 -5.15 -7.89 12.37
N ARG A 51 -4.06 -7.15 12.16
CA ARG A 51 -3.83 -5.79 12.67
C ARG A 51 -4.03 -4.70 11.65
N GLY A 52 -3.86 -5.01 10.37
CA GLY A 52 -3.99 -4.05 9.29
C GLY A 52 -3.92 -4.71 7.92
N ILE A 53 -4.29 -3.93 6.91
CA ILE A 53 -4.35 -4.39 5.52
C ILE A 53 -3.58 -3.42 4.63
N VAL A 54 -2.79 -3.96 3.71
CA VAL A 54 -2.20 -3.21 2.60
C VAL A 54 -2.82 -3.70 1.30
N VAL A 55 -3.37 -2.80 0.50
CA VAL A 55 -3.79 -3.09 -0.88
C VAL A 55 -2.67 -2.61 -1.80
N SER A 56 -2.02 -3.55 -2.48
CA SER A 56 -0.81 -3.31 -3.26
C SER A 56 -1.06 -2.49 -4.53
N PRO A 57 0.01 -1.97 -5.16
CA PRO A 57 -0.03 -1.57 -6.56
C PRO A 57 -0.53 -2.71 -7.44
N GLY A 58 -0.88 -2.39 -8.69
CA GLY A 58 -1.27 -3.38 -9.66
C GLY A 58 -1.56 -2.77 -11.03
N PRO A 59 -1.66 -3.60 -12.06
CA PRO A 59 -2.08 -3.18 -13.38
C PRO A 59 -3.58 -2.88 -13.44
N SER A 60 -4.01 -2.23 -14.53
CA SER A 60 -5.42 -1.96 -14.84
C SER A 60 -6.06 -0.90 -13.94
N ASP A 61 -7.25 -1.14 -13.42
CA ASP A 61 -8.09 -0.22 -12.67
C ASP A 61 -8.82 -0.95 -11.52
N PRO A 62 -9.50 -0.23 -10.61
CA PRO A 62 -10.20 -0.85 -9.48
C PRO A 62 -11.31 -1.85 -9.85
N GLU A 63 -11.96 -1.70 -11.03
CA GLU A 63 -13.02 -2.61 -11.46
C GLU A 63 -12.48 -3.99 -11.79
N HIS A 64 -11.19 -4.06 -12.18
CA HIS A 64 -10.50 -5.29 -12.55
C HIS A 64 -9.47 -5.75 -11.49
N ALA A 65 -9.48 -5.17 -10.30
CA ALA A 65 -8.55 -5.47 -9.21
C ALA A 65 -9.07 -6.58 -8.25
N GLY A 66 -9.88 -7.52 -8.75
CA GLY A 66 -10.40 -8.62 -7.93
C GLY A 66 -11.10 -8.12 -6.66
N ILE A 67 -10.67 -8.63 -5.50
CA ILE A 67 -11.29 -8.27 -4.21
C ILE A 67 -10.85 -6.90 -3.65
N SER A 68 -9.96 -6.15 -4.32
CA SER A 68 -9.32 -4.97 -3.74
C SER A 68 -10.32 -3.91 -3.25
N VAL A 69 -11.34 -3.58 -4.04
CA VAL A 69 -12.38 -2.62 -3.64
C VAL A 69 -13.21 -3.15 -2.47
N GLU A 70 -13.56 -4.44 -2.48
CA GLU A 70 -14.29 -5.08 -1.39
C GLU A 70 -13.44 -5.18 -0.11
N THR A 71 -12.13 -5.37 -0.23
CA THR A 71 -11.20 -5.33 0.91
C THR A 71 -11.19 -3.98 1.60
N VAL A 72 -11.27 -2.88 0.83
CA VAL A 72 -11.40 -1.53 1.42
C VAL A 72 -12.70 -1.39 2.21
N ARG A 73 -13.83 -1.84 1.65
CA ARG A 73 -15.13 -1.83 2.36
C ARG A 73 -15.10 -2.68 3.61
N PHE A 74 -14.52 -3.88 3.52
CA PHE A 74 -14.30 -4.76 4.65
C PHE A 74 -13.48 -4.09 5.76
N ALA A 75 -12.34 -3.46 5.42
CA ALA A 75 -11.52 -2.75 6.39
C ALA A 75 -12.27 -1.59 7.05
N ALA A 76 -13.08 -0.86 6.28
CA ALA A 76 -13.92 0.22 6.80
C ALA A 76 -14.96 -0.29 7.81
N GLU A 77 -15.69 -1.37 7.49
CA GLU A 77 -16.68 -2.00 8.37
C GLU A 77 -16.07 -2.52 9.67
N ARG A 78 -14.90 -3.15 9.57
CA ARG A 78 -14.15 -3.71 10.71
C ARG A 78 -13.29 -2.67 11.45
N ARG A 79 -13.22 -1.44 10.92
CA ARG A 79 -12.36 -0.34 11.41
C ARG A 79 -10.88 -0.75 11.50
N LEU A 80 -10.44 -1.57 10.56
CA LEU A 80 -9.04 -2.01 10.47
C LEU A 80 -8.19 -0.92 9.81
N PRO A 81 -6.95 -0.70 10.29
CA PRO A 81 -5.97 0.10 9.58
C PRO A 81 -5.76 -0.39 8.15
N LEU A 82 -5.79 0.54 7.17
CA LEU A 82 -5.58 0.21 5.77
C LEU A 82 -4.65 1.24 5.11
N LEU A 83 -3.67 0.72 4.38
CA LEU A 83 -2.85 1.48 3.43
C LEU A 83 -3.15 1.00 2.01
N GLY A 84 -3.64 1.90 1.15
CA GLY A 84 -3.74 1.66 -0.28
C GLY A 84 -2.56 2.27 -1.04
N VAL A 85 -1.85 1.49 -1.87
CA VAL A 85 -0.72 1.97 -2.66
C VAL A 85 -1.06 1.91 -4.15
N CYS A 86 -0.95 3.03 -4.85
CA CYS A 86 -1.22 3.21 -6.28
C CYS A 86 -2.64 2.71 -6.64
N LEU A 87 -2.78 1.53 -7.25
CA LEU A 87 -4.09 0.89 -7.49
C LEU A 87 -4.89 0.71 -6.19
N GLY A 88 -4.21 0.48 -5.06
CA GLY A 88 -4.84 0.41 -3.74
C GLY A 88 -5.48 1.73 -3.30
N MET A 89 -4.85 2.87 -3.54
CA MET A 89 -5.45 4.19 -3.32
C MET A 89 -6.64 4.42 -4.25
N GLN A 90 -6.52 4.02 -5.52
CA GLN A 90 -7.61 4.12 -6.50
C GLN A 90 -8.79 3.22 -6.08
N SER A 91 -8.51 2.00 -5.57
CA SER A 91 -9.53 1.10 -5.01
C SER A 91 -10.20 1.71 -3.77
N MET A 92 -9.45 2.45 -2.95
CA MET A 92 -10.02 3.20 -1.83
C MET A 92 -10.94 4.32 -2.33
N GLY A 93 -10.51 5.11 -3.31
CA GLY A 93 -11.37 6.12 -3.93
C GLY A 93 -12.68 5.51 -4.46
N ALA A 94 -12.57 4.44 -5.26
CA ALA A 94 -13.73 3.75 -5.84
C ALA A 94 -14.66 3.13 -4.79
N ALA A 95 -14.13 2.58 -3.70
CA ALA A 95 -14.93 1.99 -2.61
C ALA A 95 -15.86 3.01 -1.95
N PHE A 96 -15.43 4.27 -1.87
CA PHE A 96 -16.19 5.40 -1.31
C PHE A 96 -16.90 6.24 -2.38
N GLY A 97 -16.81 5.88 -3.66
CA GLY A 97 -17.58 6.50 -4.75
C GLY A 97 -16.87 7.61 -5.53
N ALA A 98 -15.57 7.81 -5.31
CA ALA A 98 -14.77 8.71 -6.14
C ALA A 98 -14.49 8.06 -7.52
N ALA A 99 -14.42 8.89 -8.56
CA ALA A 99 -14.08 8.45 -9.90
C ALA A 99 -12.55 8.24 -10.03
N VAL A 100 -12.17 7.19 -10.77
CA VAL A 100 -10.79 6.97 -11.20
C VAL A 100 -10.70 7.31 -12.68
N VAL A 101 -9.82 8.24 -13.01
CA VAL A 101 -9.70 8.85 -14.34
C VAL A 101 -8.26 8.75 -14.87
N ARG A 102 -8.06 9.04 -16.14
CA ARG A 102 -6.72 9.18 -16.69
C ARG A 102 -6.00 10.36 -16.04
N ALA A 103 -4.78 10.13 -15.59
CA ALA A 103 -3.92 11.19 -15.06
C ALA A 103 -3.65 12.23 -16.17
N PRO A 104 -3.61 13.53 -15.84
CA PRO A 104 -3.31 14.58 -16.81
C PRO A 104 -1.92 14.41 -17.43
N THR A 105 -0.99 13.86 -16.66
CA THR A 105 0.39 13.58 -17.10
C THR A 105 0.69 12.10 -16.88
N LEU A 106 1.15 11.43 -17.94
CA LEU A 106 1.66 10.07 -17.83
C LEU A 106 3.08 10.11 -17.28
N VAL A 107 3.29 9.56 -16.08
CA VAL A 107 4.60 9.45 -15.43
C VAL A 107 4.89 7.97 -15.17
N HIS A 108 6.06 7.50 -15.61
CA HIS A 108 6.43 6.10 -15.44
C HIS A 108 7.92 5.97 -15.11
N GLY A 109 8.22 5.59 -13.87
CA GLY A 109 9.60 5.36 -13.41
C GLY A 109 10.37 6.64 -13.10
N GLU A 110 9.68 7.75 -12.84
CA GLU A 110 10.27 9.02 -12.45
C GLU A 110 9.82 9.42 -11.04
N ALA A 111 10.67 10.16 -10.32
CA ALA A 111 10.32 10.74 -9.05
C ALA A 111 9.84 12.19 -9.24
N SER A 112 8.78 12.54 -8.54
CA SER A 112 8.24 13.91 -8.48
C SER A 112 8.22 14.39 -7.03
N PRO A 113 8.41 15.69 -6.77
CA PRO A 113 8.21 16.24 -5.45
C PRO A 113 6.72 16.20 -5.08
N VAL A 114 6.43 15.89 -3.82
CA VAL A 114 5.08 15.74 -3.29
C VAL A 114 4.90 16.68 -2.11
N ASP A 115 3.93 17.60 -2.25
CA ASP A 115 3.46 18.45 -1.17
C ASP A 115 2.35 17.73 -0.40
N HIS A 116 2.35 17.84 0.94
CA HIS A 116 1.44 17.09 1.80
C HIS A 116 1.05 17.85 3.07
N ASP A 117 0.00 17.39 3.75
CA ASP A 117 -0.53 18.02 4.97
C ASP A 117 0.29 17.73 6.24
N GLY A 118 1.26 16.84 6.19
CA GLY A 118 2.12 16.48 7.33
C GLY A 118 1.41 15.72 8.44
N ALA A 119 0.26 15.10 8.17
CA ALA A 119 -0.53 14.39 9.15
C ALA A 119 -0.73 12.89 8.78
N GLY A 120 -1.28 12.10 9.71
CA GLY A 120 -1.54 10.67 9.49
C GLY A 120 -0.28 9.90 9.13
N MET A 121 -0.33 9.10 8.06
CA MET A 121 0.83 8.34 7.60
C MET A 121 1.93 9.21 6.97
N LEU A 122 1.63 10.47 6.64
CA LEU A 122 2.60 11.46 6.12
C LEU A 122 3.26 12.30 7.25
N ALA A 123 2.91 12.03 8.52
CA ALA A 123 3.47 12.75 9.65
C ALA A 123 4.98 12.59 9.75
N GLY A 124 5.70 13.71 9.90
CA GLY A 124 7.16 13.74 10.04
C GLY A 124 7.95 13.55 8.74
N MET A 125 7.29 13.41 7.59
CA MET A 125 7.96 13.43 6.28
C MET A 125 8.32 14.86 5.88
N SER A 126 9.35 15.01 5.07
CA SER A 126 9.83 16.32 4.60
C SER A 126 8.85 16.95 3.60
N PRO A 127 8.52 18.24 3.71
CA PRO A 127 7.76 18.93 2.67
C PRO A 127 8.47 18.82 1.32
N GLY A 128 7.74 18.45 0.26
CA GLY A 128 8.30 18.30 -1.07
C GLY A 128 9.20 17.07 -1.23
N PHE A 129 9.01 16.02 -0.42
CA PHE A 129 9.79 14.79 -0.58
C PHE A 129 9.62 14.18 -1.96
N MET A 130 10.66 13.50 -2.46
CA MET A 130 10.64 12.85 -3.77
C MET A 130 9.92 11.50 -3.69
N ALA A 131 8.96 11.27 -4.60
CA ALA A 131 8.19 10.04 -4.66
C ALA A 131 8.11 9.46 -6.08
N ALA A 132 8.33 8.16 -6.19
CA ALA A 132 8.27 7.41 -7.44
C ALA A 132 6.83 7.31 -7.96
N ARG A 133 6.65 7.55 -9.26
CA ARG A 133 5.36 7.48 -9.96
C ARG A 133 5.43 6.47 -11.10
N TYR A 134 4.42 5.58 -11.17
CA TYR A 134 4.28 4.55 -12.22
C TYR A 134 2.83 4.44 -12.70
N HIS A 135 2.05 5.53 -12.66
CA HIS A 135 0.61 5.47 -12.88
C HIS A 135 0.14 6.24 -14.12
N SER A 136 -0.86 5.69 -14.80
CA SER A 136 -1.62 6.33 -15.89
C SER A 136 -3.03 6.76 -15.46
N LEU A 137 -3.48 6.29 -14.30
CA LEU A 137 -4.77 6.62 -13.68
C LEU A 137 -4.52 7.35 -12.36
N CYS A 138 -5.50 8.14 -11.94
CA CYS A 138 -5.54 8.79 -10.63
C CYS A 138 -6.99 8.94 -10.15
N VAL A 139 -7.17 9.15 -8.86
CA VAL A 139 -8.48 9.54 -8.30
C VAL A 139 -8.75 10.99 -8.70
N ASP A 140 -9.94 11.26 -9.23
CA ASP A 140 -10.39 12.62 -9.56
C ASP A 140 -10.75 13.38 -8.27
N PRO A 141 -9.99 14.42 -7.88
CA PRO A 141 -10.22 15.16 -6.65
C PRO A 141 -11.58 15.86 -6.62
N ALA A 142 -12.17 16.18 -7.79
CA ALA A 142 -13.49 16.82 -7.87
C ALA A 142 -14.64 15.88 -7.48
N THR A 143 -14.39 14.58 -7.44
CA THR A 143 -15.39 13.55 -7.12
C THR A 143 -15.21 12.94 -5.73
N LEU A 144 -14.23 13.43 -4.94
CA LEU A 144 -14.02 12.94 -3.58
C LEU A 144 -15.27 13.12 -2.73
N PRO A 145 -15.77 12.05 -2.09
CA PRO A 145 -16.88 12.17 -1.15
C PRO A 145 -16.40 12.82 0.16
N ALA A 146 -17.36 13.25 1.00
CA ALA A 146 -17.04 13.94 2.25
C ALA A 146 -16.25 13.07 3.26
N GLU A 147 -16.27 11.77 3.09
CA GLU A 147 -15.52 10.79 3.91
C GLU A 147 -14.03 10.76 3.61
N LEU A 148 -13.60 11.24 2.43
CA LEU A 148 -12.21 11.27 2.01
C LEU A 148 -11.71 12.70 1.85
N ILE A 149 -10.56 12.98 2.47
CA ILE A 149 -9.87 14.27 2.31
C ILE A 149 -8.59 14.08 1.50
N PRO A 150 -8.24 15.03 0.61
CA PRO A 150 -6.95 15.05 -0.05
C PRO A 150 -5.85 15.36 1.00
N THR A 151 -4.73 14.65 0.92
CA THR A 151 -3.62 14.79 1.88
C THR A 151 -2.28 15.13 1.21
N ALA A 152 -2.15 14.83 -0.08
CA ALA A 152 -0.94 15.08 -0.83
C ALA A 152 -1.22 15.33 -2.31
N HIS A 153 -0.38 16.16 -2.96
CA HIS A 153 -0.41 16.45 -4.40
C HIS A 153 1.01 16.49 -4.96
N SER A 154 1.17 16.16 -6.22
CA SER A 154 2.45 16.38 -6.90
C SER A 154 2.65 17.86 -7.20
N ALA A 155 3.83 18.40 -6.87
CA ALA A 155 4.10 19.84 -7.01
C ALA A 155 4.16 20.33 -8.47
N GLY A 156 4.32 19.43 -9.45
CA GLY A 156 4.48 19.81 -10.86
C GLY A 156 3.20 19.86 -11.69
N ASP A 157 2.29 18.91 -11.45
CA ASP A 157 1.07 18.71 -12.25
C ASP A 157 -0.21 18.62 -11.41
N ASP A 158 -0.12 18.90 -10.12
CA ASP A 158 -1.23 18.94 -9.13
C ASP A 158 -2.07 17.65 -9.08
N VAL A 159 -1.49 16.52 -9.46
CA VAL A 159 -2.16 15.21 -9.36
C VAL A 159 -2.33 14.85 -7.90
N LEU A 160 -3.52 14.38 -7.52
CA LEU A 160 -3.81 13.87 -6.18
C LEU A 160 -2.93 12.67 -5.86
N MET A 161 -2.06 12.83 -4.87
CA MET A 161 -1.06 11.83 -4.49
C MET A 161 -1.35 11.17 -3.14
N GLY A 162 -2.34 11.64 -2.40
CA GLY A 162 -2.75 11.05 -1.14
C GLY A 162 -4.18 11.37 -0.75
N VAL A 163 -4.85 10.41 -0.13
CA VAL A 163 -6.18 10.56 0.48
C VAL A 163 -6.20 9.92 1.87
N ARG A 164 -6.99 10.50 2.78
CA ARG A 164 -7.25 9.95 4.11
C ARG A 164 -8.73 9.94 4.39
N HIS A 165 -9.21 8.87 5.06
CA HIS A 165 -10.57 8.83 5.56
C HIS A 165 -10.69 9.70 6.83
N VAL A 166 -11.75 10.50 6.92
CA VAL A 166 -11.92 11.50 8.00
C VAL A 166 -12.03 10.92 9.41
N SER A 167 -12.42 9.66 9.56
CA SER A 167 -12.68 9.05 10.88
C SER A 167 -12.24 7.58 11.02
N LEU A 168 -11.82 6.93 9.93
CA LEU A 168 -11.29 5.57 9.96
C LEU A 168 -9.77 5.59 9.79
N PRO A 169 -9.05 4.59 10.30
CA PRO A 169 -7.59 4.50 10.19
C PRO A 169 -7.15 4.04 8.78
N MET A 170 -7.58 4.78 7.76
CA MET A 170 -7.39 4.39 6.36
C MET A 170 -6.79 5.55 5.58
N GLU A 171 -5.68 5.28 4.90
CA GLU A 171 -5.03 6.22 3.98
C GLU A 171 -4.60 5.51 2.70
N GLY A 172 -4.53 6.27 1.62
CA GLY A 172 -4.01 5.80 0.34
C GLY A 172 -3.02 6.78 -0.23
N VAL A 173 -2.00 6.26 -0.92
CA VAL A 173 -0.99 7.05 -1.65
C VAL A 173 -0.90 6.59 -3.09
N GLN A 174 -0.81 7.54 -4.04
CA GLN A 174 -0.71 7.25 -5.47
C GLN A 174 0.71 6.88 -5.88
N PHE A 175 1.71 7.33 -5.11
CA PHE A 175 3.11 7.02 -5.32
C PHE A 175 3.50 5.68 -4.69
N HIS A 176 4.73 5.24 -4.97
CA HIS A 176 5.27 3.94 -4.54
C HIS A 176 6.27 4.13 -3.37
N PRO A 177 5.83 3.94 -2.11
CA PRO A 177 6.71 4.08 -0.94
C PRO A 177 7.78 2.98 -0.86
N GLU A 178 7.61 1.87 -1.56
CA GLU A 178 8.56 0.76 -1.62
C GLU A 178 9.69 0.97 -2.64
N SER A 179 9.58 2.00 -3.46
CA SER A 179 10.57 2.28 -4.50
C SER A 179 11.82 2.96 -3.93
N VAL A 180 12.98 2.59 -4.45
CA VAL A 180 14.25 3.27 -4.16
C VAL A 180 14.25 4.76 -4.54
N LEU A 181 13.33 5.16 -5.44
CA LEU A 181 13.12 6.56 -5.83
C LEU A 181 12.22 7.33 -4.85
N THR A 182 11.75 6.68 -3.78
CA THR A 182 11.01 7.29 -2.66
C THR A 182 11.81 7.12 -1.36
N PRO A 183 12.86 7.93 -1.15
CA PRO A 183 13.77 7.74 0.01
C PRO A 183 13.06 7.78 1.37
N GLU A 184 11.98 8.53 1.49
CA GLU A 184 11.19 8.61 2.73
C GLU A 184 10.05 7.59 2.82
N GLY A 185 9.91 6.70 1.84
CA GLY A 185 8.91 5.64 1.84
C GLY A 185 8.91 4.75 3.08
N PRO A 186 10.08 4.33 3.62
CA PRO A 186 10.14 3.60 4.88
C PRO A 186 9.52 4.33 6.07
N HIS A 187 9.56 5.67 6.10
CA HIS A 187 8.94 6.46 7.15
C HIS A 187 7.39 6.35 7.09
N LEU A 188 6.82 6.44 5.88
CA LEU A 188 5.39 6.24 5.67
C LEU A 188 4.93 4.85 6.11
N LEU A 189 5.66 3.80 5.72
CA LEU A 189 5.35 2.42 6.10
C LEU A 189 5.45 2.22 7.62
N ALA A 190 6.44 2.86 8.26
CA ALA A 190 6.56 2.88 9.71
C ALA A 190 5.37 3.55 10.39
N ASN A 191 4.85 4.66 9.85
CA ASN A 191 3.66 5.33 10.36
C ASN A 191 2.41 4.44 10.22
N PHE A 192 2.27 3.72 9.10
CA PHE A 192 1.21 2.73 8.93
C PHE A 192 1.29 1.61 9.98
N LEU A 193 2.48 1.02 10.17
CA LEU A 193 2.66 -0.05 11.17
C LEU A 193 2.36 0.43 12.59
N ARG A 194 2.73 1.65 12.92
CA ARG A 194 2.38 2.26 14.23
C ARG A 194 0.86 2.38 14.38
N LEU A 195 0.16 2.80 13.33
CA LEU A 195 -1.32 2.86 13.32
C LEU A 195 -1.95 1.48 13.48
N ALA A 196 -1.33 0.44 12.90
CA ALA A 196 -1.76 -0.95 13.02
C ALA A 196 -1.37 -1.60 14.38
N GLY A 197 -0.65 -0.90 15.25
CA GLY A 197 -0.15 -1.45 16.51
C GLY A 197 0.93 -2.51 16.32
N GLU A 198 1.64 -2.45 15.18
CA GLU A 198 2.77 -3.32 14.83
C GLU A 198 4.08 -2.50 14.88
N GLY A 199 5.19 -3.15 15.20
CA GLY A 199 6.51 -2.58 14.90
C GLY A 199 7.10 -1.56 15.87
N GLU A 200 6.72 -1.51 17.17
CA GLU A 200 7.33 -0.55 18.13
C GLU A 200 8.85 -0.71 18.31
N ALA A 201 9.40 -1.91 18.07
CA ALA A 201 10.82 -2.19 18.33
C ALA A 201 11.75 -1.92 17.14
N ALA A 202 11.26 -1.96 15.90
CA ALA A 202 12.10 -1.85 14.70
C ALA A 202 12.22 -0.41 14.15
N LEU A 203 11.35 0.49 14.58
CA LEU A 203 11.26 1.86 14.03
C LEU A 203 12.39 2.78 14.46
N LEU A 204 13.12 2.46 15.54
CA LEU A 204 14.27 3.24 16.00
C LEU A 204 15.50 3.06 15.13
N ASP A 205 15.63 1.91 14.42
CA ASP A 205 16.76 1.64 13.52
C ASP A 205 16.53 2.15 12.08
N ALA A 206 15.27 2.24 11.63
CA ALA A 206 14.94 2.76 10.29
C ALA A 206 15.27 4.25 10.14
N ALA A 207 15.24 5.02 11.22
CA ALA A 207 15.69 6.42 11.24
C ALA A 207 17.19 6.59 10.99
N SER A 208 17.98 5.49 11.07
CA SER A 208 19.43 5.47 10.79
C SER A 208 19.79 5.07 9.35
N GLY A 209 18.80 4.80 8.48
CA GLY A 209 19.02 4.48 7.06
C GLY A 209 19.67 3.10 6.79
N SER A 210 19.74 2.23 7.78
CA SER A 210 20.34 0.90 7.66
C SER A 210 19.31 -0.21 7.79
N PHE A 211 18.96 -0.86 6.68
CA PHE A 211 18.16 -2.09 6.69
C PHE A 211 19.06 -3.29 7.02
N ALA A 212 18.88 -3.87 8.20
CA ALA A 212 19.50 -5.17 8.51
C ALA A 212 18.69 -6.26 7.79
N THR A 213 19.30 -6.92 6.82
CA THR A 213 18.73 -8.11 6.17
C THR A 213 18.69 -9.27 7.18
N ARG A 214 17.52 -9.57 7.74
CA ARG A 214 17.26 -10.86 8.36
C ARG A 214 16.87 -11.88 7.29
N GLY A 215 17.38 -13.09 7.40
CA GLY A 215 17.21 -14.15 6.42
C GLY A 215 15.75 -14.50 6.16
N PHE A 216 15.49 -14.94 4.94
CA PHE A 216 14.17 -15.39 4.47
C PHE A 216 13.81 -16.70 5.18
N ASP A 217 12.85 -16.67 6.08
CA ASP A 217 12.21 -17.87 6.61
C ASP A 217 10.76 -17.95 6.12
N GLU A 218 10.52 -19.04 5.39
CA GLU A 218 9.29 -19.70 4.96
C GLU A 218 8.00 -18.87 4.77
N VAL A 219 7.58 -18.80 3.52
CA VAL A 219 6.23 -18.37 3.10
C VAL A 219 5.24 -19.50 3.42
N SER A 220 4.34 -19.29 4.38
CA SER A 220 3.33 -20.26 4.79
C SER A 220 2.27 -20.44 3.72
N GLU A 221 1.95 -21.71 3.38
CA GLU A 221 0.86 -22.07 2.48
C GLU A 221 -0.52 -21.76 3.07
N VAL A 222 -1.44 -21.23 2.26
CA VAL A 222 -2.86 -21.12 2.57
C VAL A 222 -3.64 -21.96 1.58
N ASN A 223 -4.41 -22.93 2.08
CA ASN A 223 -5.33 -23.80 1.32
C ASN A 223 -4.70 -24.63 0.19
N GLY A 224 -3.49 -25.18 0.38
CA GLY A 224 -2.94 -26.21 -0.51
C GLY A 224 -2.56 -25.75 -1.92
N ALA A 225 -2.47 -24.46 -2.18
CA ALA A 225 -1.96 -23.94 -3.44
C ALA A 225 -0.51 -23.45 -3.28
N PRO A 226 0.46 -23.97 -4.02
CA PRO A 226 1.84 -23.55 -3.91
C PRO A 226 2.01 -22.11 -4.41
N ILE A 227 2.63 -21.25 -3.60
CA ILE A 227 3.10 -19.96 -4.06
C ILE A 227 4.38 -20.22 -4.87
N ILE A 228 4.29 -20.08 -6.19
CA ILE A 228 5.46 -20.24 -7.06
C ILE A 228 6.33 -18.98 -6.90
N ALA A 229 7.42 -19.11 -6.15
CA ALA A 229 8.49 -18.12 -6.19
C ALA A 229 9.05 -18.09 -7.62
N SER A 230 8.99 -16.96 -8.31
CA SER A 230 9.61 -16.79 -9.61
C SER A 230 11.12 -16.96 -9.48
N ALA A 231 11.69 -17.92 -10.23
CA ALA A 231 13.12 -18.15 -10.32
C ALA A 231 13.86 -16.90 -10.84
N PRO A 232 15.10 -16.65 -10.43
CA PRO A 232 15.90 -15.54 -10.91
C PRO A 232 16.10 -15.69 -12.43
N VAL A 233 15.88 -14.61 -13.16
CA VAL A 233 16.17 -14.54 -14.61
C VAL A 233 17.67 -14.71 -14.81
N ALA A 234 18.07 -15.80 -15.42
CA ALA A 234 19.45 -16.06 -15.81
C ALA A 234 19.92 -15.00 -16.80
N GLY A 235 21.13 -14.48 -16.56
CA GLY A 235 21.72 -13.37 -17.32
C GLY A 235 21.77 -13.62 -18.83
N ALA A 236 21.53 -12.53 -19.59
CA ALA A 236 21.79 -12.47 -21.01
C ALA A 236 23.31 -12.57 -21.29
N PRO A 237 23.73 -13.28 -22.33
CA PRO A 237 25.15 -13.33 -22.72
C PRO A 237 25.58 -12.02 -23.38
N ARG A 238 26.88 -11.72 -23.24
CA ARG A 238 27.61 -10.56 -23.78
C ARG A 238 27.54 -10.40 -25.28
#